data_1631ea276d0557020a18042aa2230906
#
_entry.id   1631ea276d0557020a18042aa2230906
#
_cell.length_a   1.000
_cell.length_b   1.000
_cell.length_c   1.000
_cell.angle_alpha   90.00
_cell.angle_beta   90.00
_cell.angle_gamma   90.00
#
_symmetry.space_group_name_H-M   'P 1'
#
loop_
_entity.id
_entity.type
_entity.pdbx_description
1 polymer ?
#
loop_
_entity_poly.entity_id
_entity_poly.type
_entity_poly.pdbx_seq_one_letter_code
_entity_poly.pdbx_strand_id
1 'polypeptide(L)'
;VRDCDHNLDLIDIVSEYALDDEVAWQFMQLYPYMRMMLARAAAEICMETARFDDAEKTVREAVKDLEGFFAENYEPTNEDGSPVPPPPELETLRELLEQGDKRRPRSEAETLQQELARAVELENYEKAAFLRDQLKSLKGFGSRVAGGKKRGRPGGRENPS
;
A
#
# COMPACT_ATOMS: atom_id res chain seq x y z
N VAL A 1 -7.64 8.18 13.91
CA VAL A 1 -8.03 6.82 13.46
C VAL A 1 -9.39 6.48 14.06
N ARG A 2 -9.51 6.26 15.38
CA ARG A 2 -10.76 5.82 16.02
C ARG A 2 -12.00 6.64 15.66
N ASP A 3 -11.89 7.95 15.59
CA ASP A 3 -13.03 8.84 15.28
C ASP A 3 -13.44 8.71 13.80
N CYS A 4 -12.49 8.46 12.90
CA CYS A 4 -12.80 8.19 11.48
C CYS A 4 -13.47 6.82 11.31
N ASP A 5 -13.02 5.78 12.03
CA ASP A 5 -13.66 4.46 12.02
C ASP A 5 -15.12 4.57 12.49
N HIS A 6 -15.34 5.26 13.62
CA HIS A 6 -16.69 5.47 14.15
C HIS A 6 -17.61 6.25 13.18
N ASN A 7 -17.07 7.24 12.47
CA ASN A 7 -17.83 7.98 11.47
C ASN A 7 -18.16 7.12 10.24
N LEU A 8 -17.28 6.22 9.83
CA LEU A 8 -17.56 5.25 8.76
C LEU A 8 -18.66 4.27 9.18
N ASP A 9 -18.57 3.71 10.40
CA ASP A 9 -19.63 2.85 10.96
C ASP A 9 -20.99 3.59 10.97
N LEU A 10 -20.99 4.88 11.30
CA LEU A 10 -22.22 5.69 11.29
C LEU A 10 -22.77 5.88 9.88
N ILE A 11 -21.91 6.12 8.88
CA ILE A 11 -22.32 6.22 7.48
C ILE A 11 -22.95 4.91 7.02
N ASP A 12 -22.34 3.77 7.34
CA ASP A 12 -22.84 2.44 6.99
C ASP A 12 -24.23 2.19 7.62
N ILE A 13 -24.39 2.50 8.93
CA ILE A 13 -25.67 2.37 9.62
C ILE A 13 -26.74 3.25 8.99
N VAL A 14 -26.42 4.51 8.70
CA VAL A 14 -27.41 5.43 8.09
C VAL A 14 -27.75 4.98 6.68
N SER A 15 -26.79 4.53 5.88
CA SER A 15 -27.05 4.03 4.52
C SER A 15 -27.95 2.78 4.50
N GLU A 16 -27.84 1.92 5.52
CA GLU A 16 -28.63 0.67 5.62
C GLU A 16 -30.04 0.90 6.18
N TYR A 17 -30.17 1.80 7.17
CA TYR A 17 -31.41 1.94 7.97
C TYR A 17 -32.17 3.25 7.75
N ALA A 18 -31.69 4.19 6.95
CA ALA A 18 -32.43 5.41 6.66
C ALA A 18 -33.74 5.08 5.90
N LEU A 19 -34.83 5.69 6.37
CA LEU A 19 -36.14 5.56 5.75
C LEU A 19 -36.28 6.43 4.46
N ASP A 20 -35.36 7.36 4.27
CA ASP A 20 -35.33 8.29 3.16
C ASP A 20 -34.01 8.15 2.41
N ASP A 21 -34.10 7.78 1.14
CA ASP A 21 -32.93 7.55 0.26
C ASP A 21 -32.09 8.82 0.07
N GLU A 22 -32.72 10.01 0.11
CA GLU A 22 -31.99 11.27 0.02
C GLU A 22 -31.11 11.53 1.24
N VAL A 23 -31.60 11.19 2.43
CA VAL A 23 -30.82 11.26 3.66
C VAL A 23 -29.66 10.25 3.63
N ALA A 24 -29.93 9.01 3.23
CA ALA A 24 -28.90 8.01 3.04
C ALA A 24 -27.79 8.50 2.11
N TRP A 25 -28.19 9.08 0.96
CA TRP A 25 -27.26 9.60 -0.03
C TRP A 25 -26.41 10.77 0.49
N GLN A 26 -27.00 11.69 1.28
CA GLN A 26 -26.24 12.78 1.88
C GLN A 26 -25.14 12.30 2.82
N PHE A 27 -25.37 11.23 3.57
CA PHE A 27 -24.34 10.60 4.40
C PHE A 27 -23.29 9.86 3.56
N MET A 28 -23.72 9.13 2.54
CA MET A 28 -22.82 8.42 1.63
C MET A 28 -21.81 9.36 0.92
N GLN A 29 -22.20 10.60 0.63
CA GLN A 29 -21.26 11.59 0.05
C GLN A 29 -20.08 11.94 0.98
N LEU A 30 -20.18 11.67 2.27
CA LEU A 30 -19.09 11.89 3.24
C LEU A 30 -18.09 10.73 3.26
N TYR A 31 -18.48 9.55 2.74
CA TYR A 31 -17.66 8.33 2.76
C TYR A 31 -16.27 8.53 2.17
N PRO A 32 -16.09 9.12 0.95
CA PRO A 32 -14.77 9.28 0.36
C PRO A 32 -13.82 10.09 1.24
N TYR A 33 -14.31 11.20 1.79
CA TYR A 33 -13.51 12.05 2.66
C TYR A 33 -13.11 11.33 3.95
N MET A 34 -14.05 10.63 4.61
CA MET A 34 -13.77 9.89 5.85
C MET A 34 -12.80 8.73 5.61
N ARG A 35 -12.98 8.00 4.50
CA ARG A 35 -12.11 6.89 4.12
C ARG A 35 -10.67 7.36 3.82
N MET A 36 -10.55 8.48 3.10
CA MET A 36 -9.26 9.14 2.85
C MET A 36 -8.58 9.56 4.16
N MET A 37 -9.31 10.24 5.06
CA MET A 37 -8.77 10.72 6.34
C MET A 37 -8.31 9.57 7.24
N LEU A 38 -9.07 8.47 7.29
CA LEU A 38 -8.68 7.27 8.02
C LEU A 38 -7.37 6.69 7.48
N ALA A 39 -7.29 6.50 6.16
CA ALA A 39 -6.10 5.96 5.52
C ALA A 39 -4.87 6.84 5.74
N ARG A 40 -5.04 8.16 5.60
CA ARG A 40 -3.98 9.12 5.84
C ARG A 40 -3.45 9.06 7.27
N ALA A 41 -4.34 9.08 8.28
CA ALA A 41 -3.95 9.02 9.68
C ALA A 41 -3.25 7.69 10.02
N ALA A 42 -3.76 6.57 9.52
CA ALA A 42 -3.16 5.26 9.73
C ALA A 42 -1.79 5.12 9.04
N ALA A 43 -1.66 5.63 7.82
CA ALA A 43 -0.39 5.61 7.08
C ALA A 43 0.68 6.48 7.75
N GLU A 44 0.33 7.68 8.24
CA GLU A 44 1.29 8.53 8.97
C GLU A 44 1.82 7.83 10.24
N ILE A 45 0.96 7.18 11.03
CA ILE A 45 1.37 6.38 12.19
C ILE A 45 2.32 5.26 11.79
N CYS A 46 2.04 4.58 10.67
CA CYS A 46 2.91 3.53 10.15
C CYS A 46 4.27 4.10 9.70
N MET A 47 4.29 5.24 9.01
CA MET A 47 5.52 5.91 8.57
C MET A 47 6.37 6.41 9.75
N GLU A 48 5.76 6.99 10.79
CA GLU A 48 6.44 7.40 12.01
C GLU A 48 7.11 6.24 12.76
N THR A 49 6.52 5.05 12.65
CA THR A 49 7.06 3.80 13.23
C THR A 49 7.91 2.98 12.25
N ALA A 50 8.34 3.57 11.15
CA ALA A 50 9.15 2.95 10.09
C ALA A 50 8.52 1.69 9.44
N ARG A 51 7.19 1.54 9.53
CA ARG A 51 6.43 0.46 8.88
C ARG A 51 5.91 0.90 7.50
N PHE A 52 6.83 1.17 6.58
CA PHE A 52 6.49 1.73 5.27
C PHE A 52 5.64 0.79 4.41
N ASP A 53 5.86 -0.53 4.50
CA ASP A 53 5.06 -1.52 3.76
C ASP A 53 3.59 -1.54 4.23
N ASP A 54 3.37 -1.41 5.55
CA ASP A 54 2.03 -1.33 6.12
C ASP A 54 1.34 -0.02 5.71
N ALA A 55 2.08 1.10 5.71
CA ALA A 55 1.57 2.39 5.23
C ALA A 55 1.13 2.31 3.76
N GLU A 56 1.98 1.79 2.89
CA GLU A 56 1.69 1.61 1.47
C GLU A 56 0.44 0.73 1.26
N LYS A 57 0.37 -0.40 1.96
CA LYS A 57 -0.78 -1.31 1.91
C LYS A 57 -2.07 -0.60 2.30
N THR A 58 -2.08 0.10 3.44
CA THR A 58 -3.24 0.83 3.94
C THR A 58 -3.76 1.86 2.94
N VAL A 59 -2.85 2.63 2.32
CA VAL A 59 -3.24 3.64 1.33
C VAL A 59 -3.74 3.00 0.04
N ARG A 60 -3.12 1.92 -0.45
CA ARG A 60 -3.57 1.20 -1.65
C ARG A 60 -4.95 0.57 -1.47
N GLU A 61 -5.25 0.03 -0.30
CA GLU A 61 -6.58 -0.48 0.04
C GLU A 61 -7.61 0.64 -0.02
N ALA A 62 -7.32 1.81 0.56
CA ALA A 62 -8.21 2.96 0.51
C ALA A 62 -8.42 3.50 -0.92
N VAL A 63 -7.38 3.54 -1.74
CA VAL A 63 -7.50 3.92 -3.16
C VAL A 63 -8.46 2.97 -3.88
N LYS A 64 -8.31 1.66 -3.69
CA LYS A 64 -9.18 0.66 -4.30
C LYS A 64 -10.64 0.80 -3.86
N ASP A 65 -10.87 1.04 -2.56
CA ASP A 65 -12.22 1.23 -2.02
C ASP A 65 -12.88 2.47 -2.63
N LEU A 66 -12.12 3.59 -2.74
CA LEU A 66 -12.63 4.82 -3.33
C LEU A 66 -12.82 4.72 -4.85
N GLU A 67 -11.94 4.04 -5.57
CA GLU A 67 -12.14 3.79 -7.01
C GLU A 67 -13.42 2.97 -7.24
N GLY A 68 -13.70 1.97 -6.40
CA GLY A 68 -14.96 1.22 -6.44
C GLY A 68 -16.18 2.11 -6.16
N PHE A 69 -16.13 2.88 -5.07
CA PHE A 69 -17.19 3.80 -4.70
C PHE A 69 -17.51 4.81 -5.80
N PHE A 70 -16.50 5.43 -6.41
CA PHE A 70 -16.72 6.39 -7.48
C PHE A 70 -17.23 5.73 -8.76
N ALA A 71 -16.78 4.52 -9.09
CA ALA A 71 -17.26 3.79 -10.25
C ALA A 71 -18.74 3.36 -10.12
N GLU A 72 -19.20 3.11 -8.91
CA GLU A 72 -20.60 2.70 -8.63
C GLU A 72 -21.55 3.90 -8.56
N ASN A 73 -21.09 5.06 -8.11
CA ASN A 73 -21.96 6.17 -7.74
C ASN A 73 -21.85 7.40 -8.66
N TYR A 74 -20.84 7.47 -9.55
CA TYR A 74 -20.61 8.63 -10.40
C TYR A 74 -20.33 8.25 -11.84
N GLU A 75 -20.88 9.04 -12.76
CA GLU A 75 -20.60 8.88 -14.18
C GLU A 75 -19.16 9.33 -14.52
N PRO A 76 -18.43 8.59 -15.38
CA PRO A 76 -17.05 8.92 -15.71
C PRO A 76 -16.89 10.13 -16.66
N THR A 77 -17.98 10.57 -17.25
CA THR A 77 -18.01 11.67 -18.23
C THR A 77 -19.09 12.67 -17.90
N ASN A 78 -18.82 13.93 -18.17
CA ASN A 78 -19.80 15.01 -18.09
C ASN A 78 -20.85 14.89 -19.22
N GLU A 79 -21.93 15.65 -19.16
CA GLU A 79 -22.98 15.69 -20.18
C GLU A 79 -22.46 16.09 -21.57
N ASP A 80 -21.37 16.84 -21.65
CA ASP A 80 -20.69 17.23 -22.89
C ASP A 80 -19.69 16.17 -23.42
N GLY A 81 -19.57 15.02 -22.76
CA GLY A 81 -18.66 13.94 -23.12
C GLY A 81 -17.20 14.16 -22.69
N SER A 82 -16.90 15.24 -21.97
CA SER A 82 -15.57 15.45 -21.40
C SER A 82 -15.35 14.54 -20.18
N PRO A 83 -14.12 14.08 -19.93
CA PRO A 83 -13.83 13.28 -18.74
C PRO A 83 -14.00 14.10 -17.47
N VAL A 84 -14.61 13.51 -16.44
CA VAL A 84 -14.66 14.10 -15.10
C VAL A 84 -13.26 14.07 -14.50
N PRO A 85 -12.77 15.17 -13.91
CA PRO A 85 -11.46 15.17 -13.24
C PRO A 85 -11.46 14.15 -12.09
N PRO A 86 -10.29 13.54 -11.79
CA PRO A 86 -10.19 12.60 -10.70
C PRO A 86 -10.59 13.24 -9.37
N PRO A 87 -11.31 12.52 -8.50
CA PRO A 87 -11.71 13.03 -7.20
C PRO A 87 -10.49 13.44 -6.34
N PRO A 88 -10.54 14.57 -5.63
CA PRO A 88 -9.42 15.10 -4.85
C PRO A 88 -8.95 14.16 -3.74
N GLU A 89 -9.83 13.30 -3.24
CA GLU A 89 -9.50 12.27 -2.26
C GLU A 89 -8.54 11.23 -2.83
N LEU A 90 -8.74 10.81 -4.09
CA LEU A 90 -7.85 9.89 -4.78
C LEU A 90 -6.50 10.53 -5.10
N GLU A 91 -6.48 11.80 -5.50
CA GLU A 91 -5.23 12.53 -5.72
C GLU A 91 -4.43 12.65 -4.43
N THR A 92 -5.07 13.01 -3.32
CA THR A 92 -4.44 13.09 -1.99
C THR A 92 -3.83 11.76 -1.57
N LEU A 93 -4.52 10.64 -1.79
CA LEU A 93 -3.98 9.31 -1.45
C LEU A 93 -2.81 8.90 -2.36
N ARG A 94 -2.86 9.23 -3.64
CA ARG A 94 -1.75 8.99 -4.57
C ARG A 94 -0.51 9.80 -4.21
N GLU A 95 -0.68 11.07 -3.85
CA GLU A 95 0.41 11.91 -3.34
C GLU A 95 1.01 11.33 -2.05
N LEU A 96 0.18 10.79 -1.16
CA LEU A 96 0.64 10.15 0.07
C LEU A 96 1.49 8.89 -0.20
N LEU A 97 1.14 8.09 -1.22
CA LEU A 97 1.97 6.97 -1.68
C LEU A 97 3.35 7.43 -2.14
N GLU A 98 3.41 8.49 -2.95
CA GLU A 98 4.68 9.06 -3.41
C GLU A 98 5.52 9.61 -2.25
N GLN A 99 4.88 10.26 -1.27
CA GLN A 99 5.57 10.77 -0.08
C GLN A 99 6.13 9.62 0.77
N GLY A 100 5.36 8.53 0.94
CA GLY A 100 5.78 7.33 1.64
C GLY A 100 7.00 6.69 0.99
N ASP A 101 6.99 6.57 -0.33
CA ASP A 101 8.12 6.03 -1.10
C ASP A 101 9.38 6.90 -0.98
N LYS A 102 9.23 8.24 -0.99
CA LYS A 102 10.35 9.18 -0.79
C LYS A 102 10.93 9.14 0.64
N ARG A 103 10.10 8.90 1.64
CA ARG A 103 10.52 8.79 3.06
C ARG A 103 11.10 7.42 3.41
N ARG A 104 10.77 6.39 2.62
CA ARG A 104 11.26 5.03 2.83
C ARG A 104 12.78 4.98 2.73
N PRO A 105 13.50 4.46 3.75
CA PRO A 105 14.92 4.21 3.64
C PRO A 105 15.18 3.22 2.51
N ARG A 106 16.06 3.57 1.58
CA ARG A 106 16.43 2.65 0.51
C ARG A 106 17.11 1.42 1.09
N SER A 107 16.72 0.25 0.63
CA SER A 107 17.41 -0.97 1.00
C SER A 107 18.85 -0.95 0.43
N GLU A 108 19.76 -1.69 1.05
CA GLU A 108 21.12 -1.85 0.54
C GLU A 108 21.12 -2.35 -0.92
N ALA A 109 20.19 -3.25 -1.25
CA ALA A 109 20.03 -3.75 -2.61
C ALA A 109 19.60 -2.65 -3.60
N GLU A 110 18.67 -1.77 -3.23
CA GLU A 110 18.23 -0.63 -4.05
C GLU A 110 19.35 0.39 -4.24
N THR A 111 20.11 0.67 -3.18
CA THR A 111 21.28 1.57 -3.24
C THR A 111 22.31 1.03 -4.22
N LEU A 112 22.66 -0.26 -4.10
CA LEU A 112 23.60 -0.92 -5.01
C LEU A 112 23.10 -0.98 -6.46
N GLN A 113 21.78 -1.16 -6.67
CA GLN A 113 21.18 -1.12 -8.02
C GLN A 113 21.31 0.27 -8.64
N GLN A 114 21.08 1.31 -7.86
CA GLN A 114 21.18 2.69 -8.33
C GLN A 114 22.63 3.08 -8.66
N GLU A 115 23.59 2.67 -7.81
CA GLU A 115 25.00 2.87 -8.08
C GLU A 115 25.46 2.08 -9.31
N LEU A 116 24.94 0.86 -9.52
CA LEU A 116 25.21 0.05 -10.69
C LEU A 116 24.72 0.76 -11.97
N ALA A 117 23.48 1.25 -11.98
CA ALA A 117 22.94 2.01 -13.13
C ALA A 117 23.82 3.22 -13.46
N ARG A 118 24.20 3.99 -12.42
CA ARG A 118 25.09 5.16 -12.60
C ARG A 118 26.48 4.78 -13.10
N ALA A 119 27.02 3.64 -12.63
CA ALA A 119 28.34 3.17 -13.10
C ALA A 119 28.30 2.76 -14.57
N VAL A 120 27.18 2.17 -15.04
CA VAL A 120 26.97 1.82 -16.46
C VAL A 120 26.84 3.10 -17.32
N GLU A 121 26.06 4.10 -16.88
CA GLU A 121 25.91 5.37 -17.58
C GLU A 121 27.25 6.12 -17.75
N LEU A 122 28.14 5.99 -16.74
CA LEU A 122 29.48 6.58 -16.77
C LEU A 122 30.52 5.67 -17.46
N GLU A 123 30.08 4.59 -18.09
CA GLU A 123 30.93 3.58 -18.75
C GLU A 123 32.02 2.98 -17.85
N ASN A 124 31.81 3.06 -16.50
CA ASN A 124 32.73 2.47 -15.53
C ASN A 124 32.38 0.99 -15.29
N TYR A 125 32.78 0.17 -16.26
CA TYR A 125 32.44 -1.26 -16.29
C TYR A 125 33.08 -2.08 -15.14
N GLU A 126 34.24 -1.66 -14.61
CA GLU A 126 34.87 -2.32 -13.47
C GLU A 126 34.02 -2.13 -12.20
N LYS A 127 33.60 -0.88 -11.92
CA LYS A 127 32.72 -0.58 -10.81
C LYS A 127 31.36 -1.26 -10.98
N ALA A 128 30.82 -1.28 -12.19
CA ALA A 128 29.56 -1.95 -12.50
C ALA A 128 29.63 -3.46 -12.25
N ALA A 129 30.73 -4.12 -12.64
CA ALA A 129 30.92 -5.54 -12.37
C ALA A 129 31.00 -5.86 -10.87
N PHE A 130 31.72 -5.04 -10.10
CA PHE A 130 31.82 -5.18 -8.65
C PHE A 130 30.47 -5.03 -7.95
N LEU A 131 29.71 -3.99 -8.28
CA LEU A 131 28.36 -3.74 -7.70
C LEU A 131 27.37 -4.85 -8.06
N ARG A 132 27.43 -5.38 -9.29
CA ARG A 132 26.62 -6.52 -9.71
C ARG A 132 26.91 -7.77 -8.87
N ASP A 133 28.18 -8.03 -8.56
CA ASP A 133 28.57 -9.20 -7.78
C ASP A 133 28.18 -9.05 -6.31
N GLN A 134 28.23 -7.84 -5.75
CA GLN A 134 27.65 -7.53 -4.42
C GLN A 134 26.14 -7.79 -4.39
N LEU A 135 25.39 -7.31 -5.39
CA LEU A 135 23.95 -7.56 -5.50
C LEU A 135 23.60 -9.07 -5.58
N LYS A 136 24.41 -9.85 -6.29
CA LYS A 136 24.24 -11.31 -6.34
C LYS A 136 24.47 -11.96 -4.98
N SER A 137 25.49 -11.53 -4.24
CA SER A 137 25.79 -12.08 -2.91
C SER A 137 24.67 -11.74 -1.89
N LEU A 138 24.12 -10.53 -1.91
CA LEU A 138 22.97 -10.15 -1.07
C LEU A 138 21.73 -11.02 -1.37
N LYS A 139 21.40 -11.22 -2.64
CA LYS A 139 20.27 -12.07 -3.05
C LYS A 139 20.49 -13.53 -2.69
N GLY A 140 21.72 -14.03 -2.82
CA GLY A 140 22.09 -15.41 -2.44
C GLY A 140 22.02 -15.66 -0.94
N PHE A 141 22.30 -14.66 -0.11
CA PHE A 141 22.20 -14.73 1.35
C PHE A 141 20.75 -14.73 1.83
N GLY A 142 19.89 -13.88 1.25
CA GLY A 142 18.47 -13.84 1.56
C GLY A 142 17.72 -15.15 1.24
N SER A 143 18.11 -15.83 0.18
CA SER A 143 17.53 -17.14 -0.21
C SER A 143 17.90 -18.27 0.76
N ARG A 144 19.08 -18.23 1.41
CA ARG A 144 19.51 -19.25 2.37
C ARG A 144 18.83 -19.12 3.73
N VAL A 145 18.49 -17.91 4.15
CA VAL A 145 17.80 -17.66 5.43
C VAL A 145 16.32 -18.04 5.37
N ALA A 146 15.68 -17.85 4.21
CA ALA A 146 14.27 -18.23 4.01
C ALA A 146 14.04 -19.75 3.87
N GLY A 147 15.07 -20.53 3.54
CA GLY A 147 14.97 -22.00 3.32
C GLY A 147 15.22 -22.87 4.57
N GLY A 148 15.52 -22.28 5.73
CA GLY A 148 16.05 -23.00 6.91
C GLY A 148 15.03 -23.64 7.86
N LYS A 149 13.73 -23.73 7.55
CA LYS A 149 12.72 -24.25 8.49
C LYS A 149 11.90 -25.41 7.97
N LYS A 150 12.58 -26.55 7.64
CA LYS A 150 11.96 -27.89 7.61
C LYS A 150 13.00 -28.99 7.88
N ARG A 151 13.30 -29.25 9.14
CA ARG A 151 13.85 -30.56 9.54
C ARG A 151 12.81 -31.22 10.45
N GLY A 152 12.22 -32.29 9.92
CA GLY A 152 11.22 -33.09 10.53
C GLY A 152 11.70 -33.78 11.81
N ARG A 153 10.81 -33.97 12.75
CA ARG A 153 10.91 -34.88 13.87
C ARG A 153 10.99 -36.33 13.36
N PRO A 154 11.94 -37.13 13.81
CA PRO A 154 11.86 -38.56 13.60
C PRO A 154 10.82 -39.20 14.55
N GLY A 155 9.96 -40.01 13.96
CA GLY A 155 8.91 -40.73 14.67
C GLY A 155 9.48 -41.71 15.71
N GLY A 156 8.87 -41.68 16.90
CA GLY A 156 9.03 -42.69 17.95
C GLY A 156 8.48 -44.05 17.47
N ARG A 157 9.27 -45.08 17.59
CA ARG A 157 8.87 -46.46 17.45
C ARG A 157 8.08 -46.87 18.70
N GLU A 158 6.87 -47.21 18.55
CA GLU A 158 6.15 -48.03 19.52
C GLU A 158 6.56 -49.49 19.36
N ASN A 159 6.95 -50.13 20.46
CA ASN A 159 7.21 -51.56 20.56
C ASN A 159 6.04 -52.21 21.27
N PRO A 160 5.46 -53.34 20.75
CA PRO A 160 4.36 -54.01 21.41
C PRO A 160 4.88 -55.12 22.36
N SER A 161 4.26 -55.20 23.50
CA SER A 161 4.19 -56.41 24.29
C SER A 161 2.90 -56.41 25.09
#